data_5373efe7d16e15efd7d4c7a226a16271
#
_entry.id   5373efe7d16e15efd7d4c7a226a16271
#
_cell.length_a   1.000
_cell.length_b   1.000
_cell.length_c   1.000
_cell.angle_alpha   90.00
_cell.angle_beta   90.00
_cell.angle_gamma   90.00
#
_symmetry.space_group_name_H-M   'P 1'
#
loop_
_entity.id
_entity.type
_entity.pdbx_description
1 polymer ?
#
loop_
_entity_poly.entity_id
_entity_poly.type
_entity_poly.pdbx_seq_one_letter_code
_entity_poly.pdbx_strand_id
1 'polypeptide(L)'
;MLKVAVPNKGILSETAILMLKEAGYTTRRDPKDLHVVDTNNDIEFFYLRPRDIATYVGSGSLDIGFTGLDLLLDSRSAAKSVADLGFGGSTFRFAAPIGSFTAISQLAGKRIATAYPHLVEDFLKTHGISAELVQLDGAVEVAVRLGVADAVADVVSTGNTLRQAGLEIFGEVLLVSSAQLIVSPKAEVNFEQFLRRIQGVVVAREYVIVDFDCPTELVEKASAITPGIESPTISPLHDPNWVAVRALVKAADVNQKMDELYAIGARAILVSALHAARI
;
A
#
# COMPACT_ATOMS: atom_id res chain seq x y z
N MET A 1 -24.76 -7.06 8.96
CA MET A 1 -23.49 -7.75 8.66
C MET A 1 -22.74 -6.95 7.60
N LEU A 2 -21.53 -6.52 7.90
CA LEU A 2 -20.66 -5.74 7.00
C LEU A 2 -20.11 -6.64 5.90
N LYS A 3 -20.21 -6.23 4.62
CA LYS A 3 -19.73 -6.99 3.45
C LYS A 3 -18.40 -6.44 2.96
N VAL A 4 -17.34 -7.24 3.06
CA VAL A 4 -15.97 -6.82 2.78
C VAL A 4 -15.39 -7.62 1.61
N ALA A 5 -14.96 -6.91 0.55
CA ALA A 5 -14.24 -7.50 -0.58
C ALA A 5 -12.75 -7.62 -0.29
N VAL A 6 -12.17 -8.78 -0.54
CA VAL A 6 -10.74 -9.08 -0.37
C VAL A 6 -10.18 -9.64 -1.68
N PRO A 7 -8.99 -9.22 -2.13
CA PRO A 7 -8.35 -9.81 -3.30
C PRO A 7 -8.19 -11.34 -3.15
N ASN A 8 -8.51 -12.11 -4.19
CA ASN A 8 -8.43 -13.58 -4.13
C ASN A 8 -7.07 -14.16 -4.54
N LYS A 9 -6.17 -13.34 -5.12
CA LYS A 9 -4.84 -13.77 -5.62
C LYS A 9 -3.82 -12.62 -5.63
N GLY A 10 -2.55 -12.98 -5.72
CA GLY A 10 -1.42 -12.04 -5.82
C GLY A 10 -1.04 -11.41 -4.48
N ILE A 11 -0.04 -10.53 -4.53
CA ILE A 11 0.54 -9.86 -3.35
C ILE A 11 -0.53 -9.12 -2.53
N LEU A 12 -1.50 -8.48 -3.19
CA LEU A 12 -2.60 -7.80 -2.50
C LEU A 12 -3.42 -8.77 -1.64
N SER A 13 -3.64 -10.02 -2.12
CA SER A 13 -4.41 -11.03 -1.38
C SER A 13 -3.69 -11.48 -0.11
N GLU A 14 -2.43 -11.88 -0.24
CA GLU A 14 -1.66 -12.44 0.87
C GLU A 14 -1.52 -11.44 2.02
N THR A 15 -1.15 -10.19 1.65
CA THR A 15 -0.96 -9.13 2.65
C THR A 15 -2.27 -8.67 3.27
N ALA A 16 -3.36 -8.57 2.50
CA ALA A 16 -4.68 -8.22 3.04
C ALA A 16 -5.21 -9.29 4.00
N ILE A 17 -5.05 -10.59 3.67
CA ILE A 17 -5.44 -11.69 4.55
C ILE A 17 -4.64 -11.65 5.87
N LEU A 18 -3.33 -11.41 5.78
CA LEU A 18 -2.49 -11.29 6.99
C LEU A 18 -2.94 -10.10 7.84
N MET A 19 -3.18 -8.95 7.24
CA MET A 19 -3.69 -7.74 7.92
C MET A 19 -5.03 -7.99 8.61
N LEU A 20 -5.95 -8.68 7.96
CA LEU A 20 -7.23 -9.07 8.55
C LEU A 20 -7.05 -9.98 9.78
N LYS A 21 -6.13 -10.95 9.72
CA LYS A 21 -5.80 -11.82 10.86
C LYS A 21 -5.21 -11.04 12.03
N GLU A 22 -4.28 -10.13 11.76
CA GLU A 22 -3.67 -9.23 12.75
C GLU A 22 -4.71 -8.29 13.37
N ALA A 23 -5.73 -7.88 12.59
CA ALA A 23 -6.88 -7.10 13.06
C ALA A 23 -7.90 -7.93 13.88
N GLY A 24 -7.70 -9.26 13.99
CA GLY A 24 -8.54 -10.17 14.78
C GLY A 24 -9.75 -10.71 14.03
N TYR A 25 -9.71 -10.74 12.69
CA TYR A 25 -10.79 -11.29 11.87
C TYR A 25 -10.54 -12.73 11.44
N THR A 26 -11.62 -13.50 11.31
CA THR A 26 -11.59 -14.85 10.73
C THR A 26 -11.50 -14.74 9.21
N THR A 27 -10.48 -15.35 8.62
CA THR A 27 -10.25 -15.33 7.18
C THR A 27 -10.36 -16.73 6.58
N ARG A 28 -10.39 -16.85 5.24
CA ARG A 28 -10.43 -18.15 4.56
C ARG A 28 -9.23 -19.02 4.96
N ARG A 29 -9.46 -20.32 5.04
CA ARG A 29 -8.41 -21.34 5.29
C ARG A 29 -7.90 -21.94 3.99
N ASP A 30 -8.80 -22.20 3.04
CA ASP A 30 -8.48 -22.69 1.70
C ASP A 30 -8.50 -21.51 0.70
N PRO A 31 -7.48 -21.36 -0.16
CA PRO A 31 -7.49 -20.35 -1.23
C PRO A 31 -8.68 -20.47 -2.21
N LYS A 32 -9.34 -21.61 -2.27
CA LYS A 32 -10.53 -21.84 -3.10
C LYS A 32 -11.82 -21.27 -2.49
N ASP A 33 -11.83 -21.02 -1.18
CA ASP A 33 -12.98 -20.42 -0.52
C ASP A 33 -13.16 -18.98 -1.03
N LEU A 34 -14.28 -18.71 -1.67
CA LEU A 34 -14.62 -17.39 -2.19
C LEU A 34 -15.48 -16.56 -1.23
N HIS A 35 -15.96 -17.17 -0.15
CA HIS A 35 -16.82 -16.52 0.83
C HIS A 35 -16.55 -17.09 2.22
N VAL A 36 -16.46 -16.22 3.22
CA VAL A 36 -16.28 -16.60 4.65
C VAL A 36 -17.09 -15.65 5.51
N VAL A 37 -17.82 -16.22 6.47
CA VAL A 37 -18.58 -15.46 7.48
C VAL A 37 -17.82 -15.46 8.80
N ASP A 38 -17.51 -14.28 9.31
CA ASP A 38 -17.01 -14.08 10.67
C ASP A 38 -18.17 -13.67 11.58
N THR A 39 -18.81 -14.66 12.16
CA THR A 39 -19.98 -14.46 13.04
C THR A 39 -19.65 -13.68 14.31
N ASN A 40 -18.41 -13.75 14.80
CA ASN A 40 -18.00 -13.05 16.01
C ASN A 40 -17.89 -11.53 15.80
N ASN A 41 -17.62 -11.12 14.56
CA ASN A 41 -17.45 -9.71 14.22
C ASN A 41 -18.59 -9.16 13.34
N ASP A 42 -19.61 -9.97 13.01
CA ASP A 42 -20.73 -9.61 12.13
C ASP A 42 -20.28 -9.14 10.74
N ILE A 43 -19.35 -9.88 10.11
CA ILE A 43 -18.73 -9.55 8.81
C ILE A 43 -18.80 -10.75 7.87
N GLU A 44 -19.07 -10.46 6.59
CA GLU A 44 -18.93 -11.38 5.46
C GLU A 44 -17.75 -10.95 4.58
N PHE A 45 -16.79 -11.85 4.35
CA PHE A 45 -15.67 -11.65 3.45
C PHE A 45 -15.91 -12.33 2.11
N PHE A 46 -15.78 -11.56 1.02
CA PHE A 46 -15.89 -12.02 -0.37
C PHE A 46 -14.52 -11.92 -1.05
N TYR A 47 -13.99 -13.06 -1.51
CA TYR A 47 -12.69 -13.14 -2.18
C TYR A 47 -12.86 -13.03 -3.68
N LEU A 48 -12.52 -11.88 -4.25
CA LEU A 48 -12.81 -11.48 -5.62
C LEU A 48 -11.53 -11.17 -6.40
N ARG A 49 -11.65 -11.08 -7.72
CA ARG A 49 -10.53 -10.57 -8.54
C ARG A 49 -10.26 -9.11 -8.16
N PRO A 50 -8.99 -8.70 -7.97
CA PRO A 50 -8.66 -7.33 -7.57
C PRO A 50 -9.31 -6.24 -8.42
N ARG A 51 -9.41 -6.47 -9.75
CA ARG A 51 -10.02 -5.54 -10.72
C ARG A 51 -11.52 -5.33 -10.49
N ASP A 52 -12.24 -6.34 -10.01
CA ASP A 52 -13.71 -6.28 -9.87
C ASP A 52 -14.13 -5.59 -8.56
N ILE A 53 -13.24 -5.53 -7.57
CA ILE A 53 -13.55 -5.04 -6.22
C ILE A 53 -14.07 -3.61 -6.24
N ALA A 54 -13.38 -2.71 -6.93
CA ALA A 54 -13.79 -1.30 -7.00
C ALA A 54 -15.19 -1.13 -7.61
N THR A 55 -15.55 -1.95 -8.60
CA THR A 55 -16.87 -1.96 -9.21
C THR A 55 -17.96 -2.41 -8.25
N TYR A 56 -17.75 -3.52 -7.53
CA TYR A 56 -18.73 -4.02 -6.56
C TYR A 56 -18.93 -3.07 -5.37
N VAL A 57 -17.86 -2.48 -4.88
CA VAL A 57 -17.92 -1.49 -3.79
C VAL A 57 -18.59 -0.20 -4.29
N GLY A 58 -18.21 0.31 -5.45
CA GLY A 58 -18.79 1.54 -6.00
C GLY A 58 -20.27 1.43 -6.35
N SER A 59 -20.74 0.24 -6.76
CA SER A 59 -22.17 -0.03 -7.01
C SER A 59 -23.01 -0.11 -5.73
N GLY A 60 -22.37 -0.36 -4.57
CA GLY A 60 -23.05 -0.61 -3.29
C GLY A 60 -23.44 -2.08 -3.08
N SER A 61 -22.94 -3.00 -3.92
CA SER A 61 -23.13 -4.44 -3.69
C SER A 61 -22.32 -4.96 -2.51
N LEU A 62 -21.18 -4.31 -2.24
CA LEU A 62 -20.31 -4.53 -1.07
C LEU A 62 -20.01 -3.19 -0.40
N ASP A 63 -19.78 -3.21 0.90
CA ASP A 63 -19.62 -2.01 1.71
C ASP A 63 -18.20 -1.48 1.66
N ILE A 64 -17.21 -2.39 1.77
CA ILE A 64 -15.78 -2.09 1.86
C ILE A 64 -14.99 -3.04 0.94
N GLY A 65 -13.81 -2.60 0.49
CA GLY A 65 -12.91 -3.45 -0.28
C GLY A 65 -11.44 -3.08 -0.12
N PHE A 66 -10.58 -4.08 -0.30
CA PHE A 66 -9.15 -3.93 -0.44
C PHE A 66 -8.79 -3.96 -1.92
N THR A 67 -8.14 -2.93 -2.46
CA THR A 67 -7.74 -2.88 -3.87
C THR A 67 -6.49 -2.01 -4.06
N GLY A 68 -5.93 -1.97 -5.28
CA GLY A 68 -4.88 -1.02 -5.64
C GLY A 68 -5.46 0.34 -6.02
N LEU A 69 -4.73 1.43 -5.77
CA LEU A 69 -5.12 2.78 -6.21
C LEU A 69 -5.28 2.84 -7.73
N ASP A 70 -4.38 2.19 -8.46
CA ASP A 70 -4.43 2.04 -9.92
C ASP A 70 -5.72 1.39 -10.39
N LEU A 71 -6.14 0.29 -9.75
CA LEU A 71 -7.39 -0.41 -10.05
C LEU A 71 -8.63 0.41 -9.69
N LEU A 72 -8.58 1.14 -8.58
CA LEU A 72 -9.65 2.06 -8.19
C LEU A 72 -9.85 3.14 -9.25
N LEU A 73 -8.77 3.81 -9.66
CA LEU A 73 -8.83 4.90 -10.64
C LEU A 73 -9.25 4.38 -12.02
N ASP A 74 -8.67 3.26 -12.48
CA ASP A 74 -9.04 2.67 -13.78
C ASP A 74 -10.50 2.24 -13.83
N SER A 75 -11.08 1.81 -12.71
CA SER A 75 -12.48 1.38 -12.66
C SER A 75 -13.49 2.51 -12.89
N ARG A 76 -13.09 3.79 -12.68
CA ARG A 76 -14.00 4.94 -12.67
C ARG A 76 -15.22 4.74 -11.77
N SER A 77 -15.13 3.87 -10.76
CA SER A 77 -16.21 3.59 -9.84
C SER A 77 -16.44 4.74 -8.86
N ALA A 78 -17.61 4.75 -8.22
CA ALA A 78 -17.94 5.75 -7.20
C ALA A 78 -17.33 5.45 -5.81
N ALA A 79 -16.63 4.32 -5.64
CA ALA A 79 -15.97 3.97 -4.39
C ALA A 79 -14.92 5.01 -4.00
N LYS A 80 -14.76 5.24 -2.70
CA LYS A 80 -13.80 6.22 -2.18
C LYS A 80 -12.71 5.53 -1.37
N SER A 81 -11.45 5.92 -1.55
CA SER A 81 -10.37 5.51 -0.65
C SER A 81 -10.54 6.20 0.70
N VAL A 82 -10.42 5.43 1.79
CA VAL A 82 -10.50 5.89 3.18
C VAL A 82 -9.21 5.63 3.96
N ALA A 83 -8.33 4.76 3.47
CA ALA A 83 -7.01 4.55 4.05
C ALA A 83 -6.03 3.97 3.03
N ASP A 84 -4.79 4.46 3.06
CA ASP A 84 -3.64 3.78 2.47
C ASP A 84 -3.20 2.67 3.43
N LEU A 85 -2.94 1.48 2.89
CA LEU A 85 -2.65 0.29 3.69
C LEU A 85 -1.14 0.03 3.87
N GLY A 86 -0.28 0.87 3.28
CA GLY A 86 1.16 0.84 3.44
C GLY A 86 1.85 -0.36 2.78
N PHE A 87 1.21 -1.04 1.83
CA PHE A 87 1.80 -2.17 1.10
C PHE A 87 1.40 -2.18 -0.39
N GLY A 88 2.00 -3.08 -1.17
CA GLY A 88 1.72 -3.22 -2.60
C GLY A 88 2.17 -2.01 -3.43
N GLY A 89 3.16 -1.27 -2.93
CA GLY A 89 3.68 -0.08 -3.61
C GLY A 89 4.22 -0.40 -5.00
N SER A 90 3.82 0.41 -5.99
CA SER A 90 4.23 0.28 -7.38
C SER A 90 4.15 1.64 -8.08
N THR A 91 4.74 1.75 -9.27
CA THR A 91 4.58 2.91 -10.14
C THR A 91 3.94 2.50 -11.44
N PHE A 92 3.09 3.33 -11.98
CA PHE A 92 2.54 3.14 -13.33
C PHE A 92 3.40 3.92 -14.32
N ARG A 93 3.91 3.26 -15.37
CA ARG A 93 4.92 3.83 -16.27
C ARG A 93 4.65 3.49 -17.73
N PHE A 94 5.10 4.36 -18.62
CA PHE A 94 5.27 4.03 -20.02
C PHE A 94 6.59 3.30 -20.27
N ALA A 95 6.56 2.34 -21.18
CA ALA A 95 7.77 1.68 -21.69
C ALA A 95 7.64 1.38 -23.20
N ALA A 96 8.77 1.36 -23.91
CA ALA A 96 8.83 1.14 -25.35
C ALA A 96 10.17 0.50 -25.72
N PRO A 97 10.37 0.03 -26.98
CA PRO A 97 11.67 -0.45 -27.42
C PRO A 97 12.79 0.55 -27.15
N ILE A 98 13.94 0.05 -26.74
CA ILE A 98 15.11 0.86 -26.38
C ILE A 98 15.42 1.88 -27.46
N GLY A 99 15.52 3.16 -27.08
CA GLY A 99 15.81 4.28 -27.98
C GLY A 99 14.64 4.78 -28.83
N SER A 100 13.42 4.23 -28.67
CA SER A 100 12.26 4.63 -29.47
C SER A 100 11.64 5.95 -29.02
N PHE A 101 11.50 6.17 -27.72
CA PHE A 101 10.87 7.36 -27.13
C PHE A 101 11.67 7.86 -25.93
N THR A 102 11.72 9.18 -25.77
CA THR A 102 12.37 9.85 -24.63
C THR A 102 11.38 10.74 -23.85
N ALA A 103 10.26 11.11 -24.47
CA ALA A 103 9.26 11.98 -23.88
C ALA A 103 7.84 11.50 -24.20
N ILE A 104 6.89 11.75 -23.29
CA ILE A 104 5.49 11.34 -23.44
C ILE A 104 4.81 12.02 -24.65
N SER A 105 5.24 13.23 -25.05
CA SER A 105 4.70 13.93 -26.22
C SER A 105 4.85 13.14 -27.52
N GLN A 106 5.82 12.24 -27.60
CA GLN A 106 6.07 11.38 -28.77
C GLN A 106 5.04 10.24 -28.91
N LEU A 107 4.19 10.04 -27.89
CA LEU A 107 3.06 9.10 -27.92
C LEU A 107 1.88 9.58 -28.79
N ALA A 108 1.89 10.84 -29.23
CA ALA A 108 0.83 11.37 -30.09
C ALA A 108 0.68 10.53 -31.38
N GLY A 109 -0.54 10.03 -31.63
CA GLY A 109 -0.86 9.17 -32.77
C GLY A 109 -0.27 7.76 -32.71
N LYS A 110 0.28 7.33 -31.58
CA LYS A 110 0.83 5.99 -31.36
C LYS A 110 -0.20 5.05 -30.74
N ARG A 111 0.05 3.73 -30.87
CA ARG A 111 -0.74 2.67 -30.23
C ARG A 111 -0.08 2.31 -28.91
N ILE A 112 -0.83 2.34 -27.81
CA ILE A 112 -0.36 2.05 -26.46
C ILE A 112 -1.12 0.86 -25.91
N ALA A 113 -0.43 -0.26 -25.65
CA ALA A 113 -1.04 -1.42 -25.01
C ALA A 113 -1.10 -1.23 -23.50
N THR A 114 -2.24 -1.50 -22.90
CA THR A 114 -2.43 -1.39 -21.47
C THR A 114 -3.58 -2.29 -20.98
N ALA A 115 -3.46 -2.74 -19.71
CA ALA A 115 -4.57 -3.36 -19.00
C ALA A 115 -5.41 -2.32 -18.21
N TYR A 116 -5.04 -1.03 -18.24
CA TYR A 116 -5.66 0.07 -17.50
C TYR A 116 -6.05 1.23 -18.45
N PRO A 117 -6.99 1.00 -19.35
CA PRO A 117 -7.29 1.95 -20.43
C PRO A 117 -7.77 3.30 -19.93
N HIS A 118 -8.61 3.33 -18.89
CA HIS A 118 -9.16 4.58 -18.38
C HIS A 118 -8.12 5.43 -17.65
N LEU A 119 -7.23 4.78 -16.87
CA LEU A 119 -6.14 5.46 -16.19
C LEU A 119 -5.18 6.12 -17.19
N VAL A 120 -4.83 5.41 -18.27
CA VAL A 120 -3.96 5.91 -19.33
C VAL A 120 -4.66 7.01 -20.14
N GLU A 121 -5.95 6.83 -20.47
CA GLU A 121 -6.74 7.84 -21.18
C GLU A 121 -6.80 9.18 -20.42
N ASP A 122 -7.09 9.12 -19.11
CA ASP A 122 -7.18 10.31 -18.25
C ASP A 122 -5.82 11.03 -18.14
N PHE A 123 -4.73 10.27 -18.01
CA PHE A 123 -3.38 10.82 -18.01
C PHE A 123 -3.04 11.51 -19.32
N LEU A 124 -3.22 10.87 -20.46
CA LEU A 124 -2.96 11.42 -21.79
C LEU A 124 -3.79 12.67 -22.07
N LYS A 125 -5.07 12.65 -21.69
CA LYS A 125 -5.98 13.79 -21.80
C LYS A 125 -5.50 15.01 -21.02
N THR A 126 -5.03 14.80 -19.79
CA THR A 126 -4.47 15.88 -18.95
C THR A 126 -3.25 16.53 -19.60
N HIS A 127 -2.47 15.75 -20.38
CA HIS A 127 -1.27 16.24 -21.09
C HIS A 127 -1.57 16.70 -22.54
N GLY A 128 -2.84 16.68 -22.97
CA GLY A 128 -3.21 17.08 -24.33
C GLY A 128 -2.70 16.13 -25.43
N ILE A 129 -2.44 14.85 -25.07
CA ILE A 129 -1.91 13.85 -26.00
C ILE A 129 -3.05 12.95 -26.46
N SER A 130 -3.17 12.80 -27.79
CA SER A 130 -4.11 11.84 -28.40
C SER A 130 -3.35 10.63 -28.90
N ALA A 131 -3.69 9.42 -28.38
CA ALA A 131 -3.10 8.15 -28.78
C ALA A 131 -4.19 7.07 -28.87
N GLU A 132 -3.92 5.99 -29.58
CA GLU A 132 -4.82 4.81 -29.65
C GLU A 132 -4.49 3.87 -28.51
N LEU A 133 -5.50 3.48 -27.72
CA LEU A 133 -5.32 2.52 -26.62
C LEU A 133 -5.72 1.11 -27.09
N VAL A 134 -4.78 0.17 -26.96
CA VAL A 134 -4.99 -1.25 -27.21
C VAL A 134 -5.19 -1.93 -25.86
N GLN A 135 -6.44 -2.22 -25.51
CA GLN A 135 -6.76 -2.86 -24.24
C GLN A 135 -6.41 -4.35 -24.26
N LEU A 136 -5.66 -4.80 -23.26
CA LEU A 136 -5.28 -6.19 -23.05
C LEU A 136 -5.47 -6.59 -21.57
N ASP A 137 -5.76 -7.86 -21.32
CA ASP A 137 -5.99 -8.36 -19.94
C ASP A 137 -4.70 -8.77 -19.19
N GLY A 138 -3.53 -8.55 -19.76
CA GLY A 138 -2.22 -8.87 -19.20
C GLY A 138 -1.18 -9.14 -20.28
N ALA A 139 0.08 -9.42 -19.88
CA ALA A 139 1.20 -9.62 -20.77
C ALA A 139 1.35 -8.52 -21.83
N VAL A 140 1.08 -7.28 -21.44
CA VAL A 140 1.06 -6.10 -22.33
C VAL A 140 2.44 -5.86 -23.01
N GLU A 141 3.52 -6.25 -22.35
CA GLU A 141 4.90 -6.15 -22.88
C GLU A 141 5.12 -6.97 -24.17
N VAL A 142 4.32 -7.99 -24.39
CA VAL A 142 4.41 -8.82 -25.62
C VAL A 142 3.77 -8.11 -26.82
N ALA A 143 2.84 -7.19 -26.61
CA ALA A 143 2.11 -6.48 -27.68
C ALA A 143 3.04 -5.72 -28.62
N VAL A 144 4.10 -5.11 -28.08
CA VAL A 144 5.10 -4.39 -28.89
C VAL A 144 5.87 -5.34 -29.80
N ARG A 145 6.29 -6.50 -29.27
CA ARG A 145 7.00 -7.50 -30.06
C ARG A 145 6.13 -8.10 -31.18
N LEU A 146 4.83 -8.19 -30.96
CA LEU A 146 3.85 -8.65 -31.95
C LEU A 146 3.46 -7.55 -32.96
N GLY A 147 3.97 -6.33 -32.80
CA GLY A 147 3.60 -5.19 -33.67
C GLY A 147 2.17 -4.69 -33.48
N VAL A 148 1.51 -5.08 -32.38
CA VAL A 148 0.15 -4.65 -32.05
C VAL A 148 0.14 -3.24 -31.44
N ALA A 149 1.19 -2.87 -30.73
CA ALA A 149 1.37 -1.56 -30.10
C ALA A 149 2.79 -1.03 -30.31
N ASP A 150 2.96 0.28 -30.19
CA ASP A 150 4.23 1.00 -30.32
C ASP A 150 4.87 1.24 -28.94
N ALA A 151 4.06 1.29 -27.89
CA ALA A 151 4.45 1.42 -26.49
C ALA A 151 3.50 0.64 -25.59
N VAL A 152 3.89 0.48 -24.33
CA VAL A 152 3.04 -0.09 -23.27
C VAL A 152 2.89 0.90 -22.12
N ALA A 153 1.79 0.79 -21.39
CA ALA A 153 1.59 1.47 -20.10
C ALA A 153 1.13 0.43 -19.08
N ASP A 154 1.92 0.21 -18.03
CA ASP A 154 1.64 -0.85 -17.05
C ASP A 154 2.24 -0.54 -15.67
N VAL A 155 1.83 -1.34 -14.69
CA VAL A 155 2.34 -1.34 -13.32
C VAL A 155 3.77 -1.88 -13.29
N VAL A 156 4.66 -1.11 -12.70
CA VAL A 156 6.08 -1.43 -12.59
C VAL A 156 6.50 -1.42 -11.13
N SER A 157 6.94 -2.57 -10.62
CA SER A 157 7.61 -2.66 -9.32
C SER A 157 9.14 -2.62 -9.47
N THR A 158 9.73 -3.56 -10.22
CA THR A 158 11.18 -3.66 -10.45
C THR A 158 11.61 -3.38 -11.90
N GLY A 159 10.67 -3.42 -12.84
CA GLY A 159 10.92 -3.26 -14.27
C GLY A 159 11.63 -4.44 -14.94
N ASN A 160 11.83 -5.58 -14.25
CA ASN A 160 12.54 -6.73 -14.80
C ASN A 160 11.82 -7.33 -16.01
N THR A 161 10.50 -7.47 -15.96
CA THR A 161 9.68 -8.03 -17.05
C THR A 161 9.80 -7.17 -18.31
N LEU A 162 9.73 -5.85 -18.17
CA LEU A 162 9.90 -4.92 -19.30
C LEU A 162 11.30 -5.04 -19.92
N ARG A 163 12.36 -5.08 -19.10
CA ARG A 163 13.73 -5.25 -19.58
C ARG A 163 13.94 -6.57 -20.33
N GLN A 164 13.35 -7.66 -19.83
CA GLN A 164 13.40 -8.96 -20.50
C GLN A 164 12.66 -8.96 -21.85
N ALA A 165 11.63 -8.12 -21.98
CA ALA A 165 10.93 -7.90 -23.24
C ALA A 165 11.65 -6.94 -24.21
N GLY A 166 12.82 -6.39 -23.83
CA GLY A 166 13.57 -5.41 -24.62
C GLY A 166 12.98 -4.00 -24.59
N LEU A 167 12.21 -3.70 -23.54
CA LEU A 167 11.59 -2.40 -23.35
C LEU A 167 12.32 -1.59 -22.28
N GLU A 168 12.39 -0.27 -22.48
CA GLU A 168 12.87 0.68 -21.50
C GLU A 168 11.74 1.62 -21.04
N ILE A 169 11.80 2.01 -19.78
CA ILE A 169 10.88 2.99 -19.20
C ILE A 169 11.29 4.38 -19.66
N PHE A 170 10.32 5.20 -20.06
CA PHE A 170 10.55 6.59 -20.45
C PHE A 170 9.49 7.53 -19.88
N GLY A 171 9.75 8.82 -19.91
CA GLY A 171 8.85 9.84 -19.41
C GLY A 171 8.68 9.83 -17.89
N GLU A 172 7.71 10.57 -17.41
CA GLU A 172 7.38 10.71 -15.99
C GLU A 172 6.56 9.53 -15.45
N VAL A 173 6.39 9.49 -14.13
CA VAL A 173 5.51 8.52 -13.46
C VAL A 173 4.06 8.93 -13.69
N LEU A 174 3.23 8.02 -14.24
CA LEU A 174 1.80 8.28 -14.42
C LEU A 174 1.07 8.25 -13.07
N LEU A 175 1.41 7.30 -12.23
CA LEU A 175 0.81 7.10 -10.92
C LEU A 175 1.78 6.39 -9.99
N VAL A 176 1.82 6.82 -8.72
CA VAL A 176 2.35 6.04 -7.60
C VAL A 176 1.14 5.35 -6.96
N SER A 177 1.14 4.03 -6.95
CA SER A 177 0.03 3.21 -6.45
C SER A 177 0.44 2.41 -5.23
N SER A 178 -0.50 2.22 -4.31
CA SER A 178 -0.42 1.35 -3.15
C SER A 178 -1.78 0.69 -2.90
N ALA A 179 -1.81 -0.29 -2.01
CA ALA A 179 -3.06 -0.92 -1.57
C ALA A 179 -3.91 0.08 -0.79
N GLN A 180 -5.19 0.14 -1.11
CA GLN A 180 -6.16 1.04 -0.52
C GLN A 180 -7.30 0.27 0.13
N LEU A 181 -7.79 0.79 1.26
CA LEU A 181 -9.11 0.44 1.77
C LEU A 181 -10.12 1.40 1.16
N ILE A 182 -11.10 0.86 0.43
CA ILE A 182 -12.13 1.64 -0.24
C ILE A 182 -13.50 1.37 0.37
N VAL A 183 -14.37 2.38 0.35
CA VAL A 183 -15.73 2.32 0.89
C VAL A 183 -16.76 2.68 -0.17
N SER A 184 -17.91 2.04 -0.09
CA SER A 184 -19.08 2.37 -0.91
C SER A 184 -19.67 3.73 -0.50
N PRO A 185 -20.04 4.60 -1.45
CA PRO A 185 -20.80 5.80 -1.14
C PRO A 185 -22.23 5.48 -0.63
N LYS A 186 -22.65 4.22 -0.74
CA LYS A 186 -23.96 3.73 -0.31
C LYS A 186 -23.89 2.85 0.94
N ALA A 187 -22.71 2.78 1.63
CA ALA A 187 -22.56 1.98 2.84
C ALA A 187 -23.44 2.55 3.96
N GLU A 188 -24.45 1.79 4.38
CA GLU A 188 -25.33 2.14 5.50
C GLU A 188 -24.87 1.51 6.82
N VAL A 189 -24.02 0.50 6.73
CA VAL A 189 -23.48 -0.23 7.90
C VAL A 189 -22.33 0.57 8.49
N ASN A 190 -22.29 0.69 9.83
CA ASN A 190 -21.19 1.34 10.52
C ASN A 190 -19.90 0.50 10.38
N PHE A 191 -18.90 1.04 9.73
CA PHE A 191 -17.61 0.41 9.50
C PHE A 191 -16.45 1.04 10.29
N GLU A 192 -16.70 1.98 11.17
CA GLU A 192 -15.65 2.69 11.92
C GLU A 192 -14.79 1.74 12.76
N GLN A 193 -15.38 0.72 13.37
CA GLN A 193 -14.64 -0.27 14.15
C GLN A 193 -13.69 -1.06 13.23
N PHE A 194 -14.17 -1.45 12.05
CA PHE A 194 -13.36 -2.14 11.04
C PHE A 194 -12.18 -1.25 10.61
N LEU A 195 -12.47 -0.01 10.23
CA LEU A 195 -11.46 0.96 9.81
C LEU A 195 -10.40 1.18 10.90
N ARG A 196 -10.80 1.44 12.15
CA ARG A 196 -9.85 1.60 13.27
C ARG A 196 -8.97 0.38 13.51
N ARG A 197 -9.51 -0.84 13.36
CA ARG A 197 -8.71 -2.07 13.50
C ARG A 197 -7.67 -2.19 12.37
N ILE A 198 -8.06 -1.93 11.13
CA ILE A 198 -7.13 -1.96 9.98
C ILE A 198 -6.06 -0.88 10.11
N GLN A 199 -6.43 0.36 10.44
CA GLN A 199 -5.49 1.45 10.70
C GLN A 199 -4.51 1.09 11.83
N GLY A 200 -4.99 0.45 12.89
CA GLY A 200 -4.15 -0.02 13.99
C GLY A 200 -3.11 -1.06 13.56
N VAL A 201 -3.43 -1.90 12.56
CA VAL A 201 -2.45 -2.83 11.96
C VAL A 201 -1.45 -2.07 11.08
N VAL A 202 -1.88 -1.08 10.30
CA VAL A 202 -0.97 -0.24 9.51
C VAL A 202 0.06 0.41 10.42
N VAL A 203 -0.39 1.05 11.50
CA VAL A 203 0.52 1.67 12.48
C VAL A 203 1.43 0.64 13.15
N ALA A 204 0.90 -0.53 13.54
CA ALA A 204 1.71 -1.58 14.16
C ALA A 204 2.82 -2.12 13.24
N ARG A 205 2.64 -2.01 11.92
CA ARG A 205 3.66 -2.40 10.94
C ARG A 205 4.65 -1.27 10.63
N GLU A 206 4.21 -0.03 10.75
CA GLU A 206 5.05 1.16 10.47
C GLU A 206 5.99 1.49 11.64
N TYR A 207 5.59 1.19 12.89
CA TYR A 207 6.31 1.56 14.09
C TYR A 207 6.79 0.35 14.89
N VAL A 208 7.86 0.57 15.64
CA VAL A 208 8.41 -0.34 16.66
C VAL A 208 8.52 0.40 17.99
N ILE A 209 8.52 -0.35 19.10
CA ILE A 209 8.88 0.19 20.40
C ILE A 209 10.39 0.13 20.53
N VAL A 210 11.02 1.24 20.89
CA VAL A 210 12.42 1.31 21.31
C VAL A 210 12.44 1.60 22.81
N ASP A 211 13.02 0.68 23.59
CA ASP A 211 13.29 0.83 25.01
C ASP A 211 14.80 1.01 25.18
N PHE A 212 15.24 1.95 25.98
CA PHE A 212 16.65 2.14 26.29
C PHE A 212 16.85 2.83 27.62
N ASP A 213 18.05 2.66 28.20
CA ASP A 213 18.50 3.36 29.40
C ASP A 213 19.45 4.50 29.00
N CYS A 214 19.33 5.66 29.61
CA CYS A 214 20.26 6.75 29.41
C CYS A 214 20.55 7.51 30.71
N PRO A 215 21.71 8.16 30.79
CA PRO A 215 21.99 9.10 31.89
C PRO A 215 20.94 10.20 31.96
N THR A 216 20.50 10.54 33.17
CA THR A 216 19.43 11.54 33.37
C THR A 216 19.75 12.89 32.70
N GLU A 217 21.00 13.28 32.65
CA GLU A 217 21.47 14.51 31.98
C GLU A 217 21.34 14.50 30.46
N LEU A 218 21.15 13.31 29.84
CA LEU A 218 21.04 13.14 28.39
C LEU A 218 19.60 12.95 27.91
N VAL A 219 18.62 12.93 28.81
CA VAL A 219 17.21 12.67 28.50
C VAL A 219 16.69 13.58 27.38
N GLU A 220 16.97 14.88 27.45
CA GLU A 220 16.52 15.85 26.43
C GLU A 220 17.09 15.51 25.04
N LYS A 221 18.38 15.15 24.97
CA LYS A 221 19.01 14.75 23.71
C LYS A 221 18.46 13.43 23.19
N ALA A 222 18.27 12.46 24.07
CA ALA A 222 17.70 11.16 23.72
C ALA A 222 16.24 11.29 23.24
N SER A 223 15.43 12.10 23.91
CA SER A 223 14.04 12.41 23.51
C SER A 223 13.96 13.13 22.16
N ALA A 224 14.93 13.97 21.83
CA ALA A 224 15.01 14.60 20.51
C ALA A 224 15.32 13.60 19.38
N ILE A 225 16.09 12.53 19.67
CA ILE A 225 16.35 11.44 18.71
C ILE A 225 15.13 10.56 18.52
N THR A 226 14.40 10.26 19.59
CA THR A 226 13.22 9.39 19.63
C THR A 226 12.02 10.11 20.27
N PRO A 227 11.40 11.09 19.57
CA PRO A 227 10.33 11.90 20.12
C PRO A 227 9.03 11.13 20.37
N GLY A 228 8.91 9.90 19.85
CA GLY A 228 7.67 9.13 19.86
C GLY A 228 6.64 9.69 18.88
N ILE A 229 5.39 9.25 19.01
CA ILE A 229 4.25 9.83 18.25
C ILE A 229 3.75 11.10 18.96
N GLU A 230 3.53 11.04 20.26
CA GLU A 230 3.18 12.20 21.06
C GLU A 230 4.34 12.64 21.95
N SER A 231 4.90 11.70 22.74
CA SER A 231 6.00 11.94 23.67
C SER A 231 6.62 10.61 24.12
N PRO A 232 7.93 10.54 24.39
CA PRO A 232 8.52 9.37 25.02
C PRO A 232 8.08 9.22 26.47
N THR A 233 7.96 7.98 26.93
CA THR A 233 7.76 7.69 28.36
C THR A 233 9.12 7.64 29.03
N ILE A 234 9.29 8.36 30.12
CA ILE A 234 10.52 8.40 30.94
C ILE A 234 10.19 7.83 32.32
N SER A 235 10.99 6.84 32.76
CA SER A 235 10.80 6.17 34.05
C SER A 235 12.12 6.14 34.83
N PRO A 236 12.12 6.44 36.14
CA PRO A 236 13.34 6.37 36.95
C PRO A 236 13.82 4.93 37.08
N LEU A 237 15.13 4.72 37.03
CA LEU A 237 15.78 3.44 37.37
C LEU A 237 16.16 3.41 38.86
N HIS A 238 16.61 2.24 39.32
CA HIS A 238 17.11 2.11 40.70
C HIS A 238 18.35 3.02 40.97
N ASP A 239 19.22 3.16 39.96
CA ASP A 239 20.26 4.18 39.97
C ASP A 239 19.66 5.53 39.59
N PRO A 240 19.65 6.53 40.50
CA PRO A 240 19.02 7.84 40.24
C PRO A 240 19.72 8.66 39.14
N ASN A 241 20.95 8.27 38.75
CA ASN A 241 21.65 8.90 37.64
C ASN A 241 21.19 8.41 36.25
N TRP A 242 20.33 7.38 36.19
CA TRP A 242 19.85 6.76 34.98
C TRP A 242 18.34 6.72 34.93
N VAL A 243 17.79 6.78 33.70
CA VAL A 243 16.38 6.63 33.43
C VAL A 243 16.19 5.63 32.29
N ALA A 244 15.05 4.91 32.32
CA ALA A 244 14.57 4.15 31.18
C ALA A 244 13.65 5.04 30.32
N VAL A 245 13.85 4.98 29.02
CA VAL A 245 13.06 5.72 28.04
C VAL A 245 12.40 4.72 27.09
N ARG A 246 11.09 4.91 26.85
CA ARG A 246 10.33 4.16 25.85
C ARG A 246 9.73 5.10 24.84
N ALA A 247 9.94 4.84 23.55
CA ALA A 247 9.38 5.62 22.47
C ALA A 247 8.94 4.75 21.30
N LEU A 248 7.95 5.22 20.53
CA LEU A 248 7.60 4.68 19.23
C LEU A 248 8.51 5.31 18.17
N VAL A 249 9.13 4.47 17.33
CA VAL A 249 10.04 4.88 16.26
C VAL A 249 9.60 4.20 14.97
N LYS A 250 9.72 4.89 13.83
CA LYS A 250 9.46 4.25 12.54
C LYS A 250 10.42 3.09 12.32
N ALA A 251 9.89 1.93 11.94
CA ALA A 251 10.67 0.73 11.71
C ALA A 251 11.77 0.93 10.66
N ALA A 252 11.52 1.79 9.65
CA ALA A 252 12.51 2.13 8.62
C ALA A 252 13.73 2.88 9.18
N ASP A 253 13.58 3.66 10.25
CA ASP A 253 14.61 4.53 10.80
C ASP A 253 15.30 3.91 12.04
N VAL A 254 14.79 2.78 12.53
CA VAL A 254 15.15 2.25 13.86
C VAL A 254 16.65 2.00 14.04
N ASN A 255 17.33 1.39 13.06
CA ASN A 255 18.75 1.09 13.17
C ASN A 255 19.59 2.37 13.28
N GLN A 256 19.30 3.38 12.46
CA GLN A 256 19.96 4.68 12.54
C GLN A 256 19.72 5.33 13.90
N LYS A 257 18.50 5.29 14.42
CA LYS A 257 18.15 5.85 15.73
C LYS A 257 18.84 5.12 16.89
N MET A 258 18.99 3.80 16.80
CA MET A 258 19.77 3.03 17.77
C MET A 258 21.25 3.44 17.80
N ASP A 259 21.85 3.65 16.62
CA ASP A 259 23.24 4.09 16.52
C ASP A 259 23.42 5.52 17.09
N GLU A 260 22.49 6.44 16.78
CA GLU A 260 22.49 7.80 17.33
C GLU A 260 22.36 7.79 18.88
N LEU A 261 21.44 6.98 19.41
CA LEU A 261 21.27 6.81 20.88
C LEU A 261 22.52 6.24 21.53
N TYR A 262 23.13 5.21 20.95
CA TYR A 262 24.34 4.59 21.48
C TYR A 262 25.51 5.59 21.51
N ALA A 263 25.64 6.41 20.46
CA ALA A 263 26.71 7.41 20.34
C ALA A 263 26.62 8.50 21.42
N ILE A 264 25.42 8.89 21.85
CA ILE A 264 25.23 9.86 22.92
C ILE A 264 25.40 9.29 24.33
N GLY A 265 25.51 7.95 24.48
CA GLY A 265 25.71 7.30 25.77
C GLY A 265 24.52 6.46 26.26
N ALA A 266 23.44 6.32 25.50
CA ALA A 266 22.37 5.38 25.84
C ALA A 266 22.87 3.94 25.80
N ARG A 267 22.28 3.07 26.63
CA ARG A 267 22.64 1.66 26.77
C ARG A 267 21.36 0.81 26.84
N ALA A 268 21.52 -0.51 26.81
CA ALA A 268 20.41 -1.47 26.87
C ALA A 268 19.31 -1.15 25.84
N ILE A 269 19.70 -0.76 24.61
CA ILE A 269 18.77 -0.36 23.56
C ILE A 269 18.12 -1.61 22.99
N LEU A 270 16.81 -1.74 23.17
CA LEU A 270 15.99 -2.88 22.77
C LEU A 270 14.92 -2.43 21.79
N VAL A 271 14.61 -3.28 20.81
CA VAL A 271 13.54 -3.05 19.84
C VAL A 271 12.51 -4.16 19.94
N SER A 272 11.23 -3.77 20.04
CA SER A 272 10.11 -4.70 20.10
C SER A 272 9.10 -4.36 19.02
N ALA A 273 8.65 -5.38 18.25
CA ALA A 273 7.59 -5.23 17.27
C ALA A 273 6.24 -5.01 17.95
N LEU A 274 5.39 -4.23 17.32
CA LEU A 274 3.99 -4.06 17.72
C LEU A 274 3.12 -5.14 17.05
N HIS A 275 2.23 -5.76 17.81
CA HIS A 275 1.23 -6.65 17.25
C HIS A 275 -0.07 -5.93 16.89
N ALA A 276 -0.41 -4.87 17.62
CA ALA A 276 -1.59 -4.05 17.38
C ALA A 276 -1.41 -2.65 18.00
N ALA A 277 -2.03 -1.67 17.40
CA ALA A 277 -2.09 -0.31 17.92
C ALA A 277 -3.52 0.26 17.86
N ARG A 278 -3.79 1.27 18.65
CA ARG A 278 -4.92 2.19 18.54
C ARG A 278 -4.37 3.57 18.86
N ILE A 279 -4.43 4.44 17.88
CA ILE A 279 -3.90 5.81 17.96
C ILE A 279 -5.03 6.76 17.61
#